data_0bf470d6d04d6cf982e78943c7561ae0
#
_entry.id   0bf470d6d04d6cf982e78943c7561ae0
#
_cell.length_a   1.000
_cell.length_b   1.000
_cell.length_c   1.000
_cell.angle_alpha   90.00
_cell.angle_beta   90.00
_cell.angle_gamma   90.00
#
_symmetry.space_group_name_H-M   'P 1'
#
loop_
_entity.id
_entity.type
_entity.pdbx_description
1 polymer ?
#
loop_
_entity_poly.entity_id
_entity_poly.type
_entity_poly.pdbx_seq_one_letter_code
_entity_poly.pdbx_strand_id
1 'polypeptide(L)'
;MRAETALFFPALAAAGCISNGDQNTINALFRNGGANTVVQLCENATIQITDKILFTADGQEISTQNYPTGSTRATIRVAVGSSASTLIEGHSFNNIKIKNIQLDGNRNGAGFYKGGGANIEIGGTATGQVIQNVNSRNPRGWSCMHIIGSGNDANPCKNAQILNNDIGPCGEEGHNANGDGLWADGISLDCTDTLVQDNTIVGSTDGGIVIFGSPGSTINRNTIISSDQHLGFGAINMVDGQYQGSYANVKVTNNKIQGKKIFNLGIGIGANVWSFNDPYALKGPATITGNTISGHVAFPIALNGWANGIQITGNDASDVPSPKSSWADASHCVQPIQQAFTANANFVYWGPGVADSKNLQSDFYSASGNMTNFLCTSTPLADSITYKGNELNVVSDSGPFADLHGVIAQYQGDSNVVVLQAGKPVWASGHTLSQGCGNPSKCRLIFQGDGNLVTYYDGQPQWSSGTGGRGSTVTIINKAPWIQIRDASGNVIWDTTKST
;
A
#
# COMPACT_ATOMS: atom_id res chain seq x y z
N MET A 1 -25.46 52.62 -35.88
CA MET A 1 -25.61 52.19 -34.51
C MET A 1 -26.20 50.79 -34.52
N ARG A 2 -25.41 49.76 -34.27
CA ARG A 2 -25.89 48.39 -34.06
C ARG A 2 -26.00 48.20 -32.54
N ALA A 3 -27.18 47.83 -32.08
CA ALA A 3 -27.38 47.47 -30.68
C ALA A 3 -26.82 46.07 -30.43
N GLU A 4 -25.83 45.97 -29.57
CA GLU A 4 -25.37 44.71 -29.02
C GLU A 4 -26.36 44.25 -27.94
N THR A 5 -27.02 43.14 -28.22
CA THR A 5 -27.90 42.48 -27.25
C THR A 5 -27.04 41.67 -26.32
N ALA A 6 -26.78 42.18 -25.13
CA ALA A 6 -26.13 41.43 -24.06
C ALA A 6 -27.06 40.28 -23.62
N LEU A 7 -26.66 39.06 -23.90
CA LEU A 7 -27.29 37.86 -23.34
C LEU A 7 -26.91 37.76 -21.84
N PHE A 8 -27.87 38.16 -21.00
CA PHE A 8 -27.82 37.85 -19.58
C PHE A 8 -28.07 36.34 -19.40
N PHE A 9 -27.02 35.60 -19.11
CA PHE A 9 -27.18 34.28 -18.52
C PHE A 9 -27.60 34.49 -17.07
N PRO A 10 -28.73 33.92 -16.62
CA PRO A 10 -29.07 33.96 -15.21
C PRO A 10 -27.98 33.16 -14.44
N ALA A 11 -27.35 33.82 -13.47
CA ALA A 11 -26.55 33.10 -12.50
C ALA A 11 -27.45 32.03 -11.85
N LEU A 12 -27.16 30.75 -12.07
CA LEU A 12 -27.77 29.68 -11.28
C LEU A 12 -27.54 30.02 -9.82
N ALA A 13 -28.64 30.24 -9.10
CA ALA A 13 -28.59 30.37 -7.64
C ALA A 13 -27.81 29.17 -7.10
N ALA A 14 -26.79 29.40 -6.24
CA ALA A 14 -26.05 28.38 -5.60
C ALA A 14 -27.04 27.42 -4.89
N ALA A 15 -27.26 26.25 -5.45
CA ALA A 15 -28.01 25.21 -4.77
C ALA A 15 -27.29 24.96 -3.47
N GLY A 16 -28.00 24.98 -2.32
CA GLY A 16 -27.42 24.67 -1.03
C GLY A 16 -26.75 23.28 -1.09
N CYS A 17 -25.74 23.04 -0.24
CA CYS A 17 -25.07 21.74 -0.21
C CYS A 17 -26.05 20.61 0.16
N ILE A 18 -25.74 19.39 -0.28
CA ILE A 18 -26.51 18.17 0.03
C ILE A 18 -26.06 17.65 1.38
N SER A 19 -26.95 17.59 2.34
CA SER A 19 -26.70 17.03 3.69
C SER A 19 -27.18 15.58 3.83
N ASN A 20 -28.11 15.14 2.98
CA ASN A 20 -28.70 13.80 2.94
C ASN A 20 -29.13 13.45 1.52
N GLY A 21 -29.42 12.16 1.28
CA GLY A 21 -29.79 11.63 -0.05
C GLY A 21 -28.96 10.38 -0.37
N ASP A 22 -28.95 10.05 -1.63
CA ASP A 22 -28.24 8.88 -2.17
C ASP A 22 -27.59 9.24 -3.52
N GLN A 23 -27.04 8.24 -4.22
CA GLN A 23 -26.47 8.42 -5.57
C GLN A 23 -27.50 8.96 -6.58
N ASN A 24 -28.80 8.64 -6.43
CA ASN A 24 -29.82 9.12 -7.39
C ASN A 24 -29.99 10.62 -7.30
N THR A 25 -29.95 11.17 -6.08
CA THR A 25 -29.99 12.61 -5.84
C THR A 25 -28.82 13.33 -6.55
N ILE A 26 -27.60 12.81 -6.37
CA ILE A 26 -26.39 13.38 -6.97
C ILE A 26 -26.41 13.22 -8.50
N ASN A 27 -26.74 12.04 -8.99
CA ASN A 27 -26.82 11.73 -10.41
C ASN A 27 -27.88 12.57 -11.14
N ALA A 28 -29.00 12.87 -10.48
CA ALA A 28 -30.00 13.75 -11.03
C ALA A 28 -29.49 15.20 -11.21
N LEU A 29 -28.73 15.71 -10.24
CA LEU A 29 -28.12 17.03 -10.33
C LEU A 29 -27.09 17.11 -11.46
N PHE A 30 -26.27 16.11 -11.66
CA PHE A 30 -25.33 16.06 -12.77
C PHE A 30 -26.02 16.01 -14.13
N ARG A 31 -27.02 15.14 -14.28
CA ARG A 31 -27.81 15.06 -15.55
C ARG A 31 -28.52 16.36 -15.89
N ASN A 32 -29.16 16.99 -14.91
CA ASN A 32 -29.93 18.19 -15.11
C ASN A 32 -29.07 19.45 -15.31
N GLY A 33 -27.91 19.51 -14.66
CA GLY A 33 -27.02 20.66 -14.73
C GLY A 33 -26.11 20.67 -15.96
N GLY A 34 -25.81 19.50 -16.53
CA GLY A 34 -24.95 19.40 -17.71
C GLY A 34 -23.47 19.69 -17.42
N ALA A 35 -22.75 20.17 -18.43
CA ALA A 35 -21.32 20.46 -18.32
C ALA A 35 -21.01 21.53 -17.25
N ASN A 36 -19.85 21.37 -16.58
CA ASN A 36 -19.37 22.27 -15.54
C ASN A 36 -20.27 22.39 -14.30
N THR A 37 -21.22 21.49 -14.11
CA THR A 37 -22.04 21.44 -12.88
C THR A 37 -21.18 21.07 -11.67
N VAL A 38 -21.29 21.85 -10.60
CA VAL A 38 -20.66 21.57 -9.31
C VAL A 38 -21.72 21.06 -8.32
N VAL A 39 -21.55 19.83 -7.86
CA VAL A 39 -22.39 19.25 -6.80
C VAL A 39 -21.60 19.31 -5.51
N GLN A 40 -22.13 20.06 -4.53
CA GLN A 40 -21.51 20.21 -3.21
C GLN A 40 -22.25 19.41 -2.15
N LEU A 41 -21.52 18.64 -1.37
CA LEU A 41 -21.99 17.97 -0.16
C LEU A 41 -21.73 18.89 1.04
N CYS A 42 -22.62 18.89 2.03
CA CYS A 42 -22.41 19.68 3.24
C CYS A 42 -21.27 19.09 4.08
N GLU A 43 -20.56 19.93 4.79
CA GLU A 43 -19.55 19.45 5.75
C GLU A 43 -20.16 18.45 6.73
N ASN A 44 -19.39 17.39 7.05
CA ASN A 44 -19.80 16.28 7.91
C ASN A 44 -20.99 15.44 7.42
N ALA A 45 -21.53 15.70 6.24
CA ALA A 45 -22.59 14.86 5.67
C ALA A 45 -22.07 13.44 5.39
N THR A 46 -22.95 12.44 5.59
CA THR A 46 -22.68 11.06 5.19
C THR A 46 -23.77 10.61 4.21
N ILE A 47 -23.37 10.37 2.98
CA ILE A 47 -24.24 9.89 1.91
C ILE A 47 -24.04 8.40 1.74
N GLN A 48 -25.09 7.63 2.03
CA GLN A 48 -25.10 6.17 1.78
C GLN A 48 -25.51 5.90 0.34
N ILE A 49 -24.74 5.06 -0.35
CA ILE A 49 -25.03 4.72 -1.75
C ILE A 49 -25.25 3.21 -1.91
N THR A 50 -26.13 2.82 -2.82
CA THR A 50 -26.38 1.44 -3.22
C THR A 50 -25.97 1.14 -4.66
N ASP A 51 -25.66 2.18 -5.42
CA ASP A 51 -25.10 2.14 -6.76
C ASP A 51 -24.13 3.34 -6.91
N LYS A 52 -23.42 3.40 -8.01
CA LYS A 52 -22.37 4.40 -8.27
C LYS A 52 -22.91 5.79 -8.58
N ILE A 53 -22.13 6.79 -8.22
CA ILE A 53 -22.29 8.16 -8.67
C ILE A 53 -21.65 8.27 -10.05
N LEU A 54 -22.37 8.86 -11.02
CA LEU A 54 -21.95 8.96 -12.40
C LEU A 54 -21.78 10.42 -12.83
N PHE A 55 -20.59 10.75 -13.30
CA PHE A 55 -20.44 11.95 -14.13
C PHE A 55 -21.13 11.74 -15.48
N THR A 56 -21.71 12.79 -16.03
CA THR A 56 -22.51 12.73 -17.24
C THR A 56 -22.13 13.76 -18.29
N ALA A 57 -21.19 14.66 -17.96
CA ALA A 57 -20.69 15.70 -18.86
C ALA A 57 -19.31 16.20 -18.43
N ASP A 58 -18.61 16.84 -19.35
CA ASP A 58 -17.31 17.45 -19.12
C ASP A 58 -17.34 18.55 -18.04
N GLY A 59 -16.25 18.68 -17.31
CA GLY A 59 -16.04 19.74 -16.33
C GLY A 59 -16.83 19.60 -15.03
N GLN A 60 -17.66 18.58 -14.87
CA GLN A 60 -18.44 18.38 -13.66
C GLN A 60 -17.53 18.16 -12.43
N GLU A 61 -18.00 18.62 -11.27
CA GLU A 61 -17.27 18.48 -10.00
C GLU A 61 -18.19 17.93 -8.89
N ILE A 62 -17.64 17.02 -8.07
CA ILE A 62 -18.19 16.68 -6.77
C ILE A 62 -17.19 17.07 -5.68
N SER A 63 -17.68 17.79 -4.67
CA SER A 63 -16.84 18.30 -3.59
C SER A 63 -17.62 18.50 -2.28
N THR A 64 -16.94 18.66 -1.16
CA THR A 64 -17.54 19.20 0.05
C THR A 64 -17.59 20.72 -0.04
N GLN A 65 -18.66 21.32 0.41
CA GLN A 65 -18.80 22.78 0.50
C GLN A 65 -17.63 23.38 1.28
N ASN A 66 -17.16 24.55 0.90
CA ASN A 66 -15.99 25.25 1.45
C ASN A 66 -14.64 24.52 1.29
N TYR A 67 -14.60 23.37 0.63
CA TYR A 67 -13.38 22.61 0.32
C TYR A 67 -12.50 22.30 1.55
N PRO A 68 -13.02 21.77 2.67
CA PRO A 68 -12.20 21.40 3.82
C PRO A 68 -11.20 20.30 3.44
N THR A 69 -10.04 20.30 4.08
CA THR A 69 -9.00 19.26 3.89
C THR A 69 -8.92 18.27 5.05
N GLY A 70 -9.63 18.54 6.15
CA GLY A 70 -9.65 17.73 7.37
C GLY A 70 -10.83 16.75 7.46
N SER A 71 -11.14 16.37 8.69
CA SER A 71 -12.19 15.40 9.01
C SER A 71 -13.62 15.87 8.73
N THR A 72 -13.84 17.17 8.50
CA THR A 72 -15.16 17.71 8.16
C THR A 72 -15.56 17.48 6.70
N ARG A 73 -14.68 16.92 5.89
CA ARG A 73 -15.03 16.46 4.53
C ARG A 73 -16.25 15.53 4.58
N ALA A 74 -17.22 15.74 3.69
CA ALA A 74 -18.36 14.83 3.54
C ALA A 74 -17.90 13.42 3.18
N THR A 75 -18.63 12.43 3.64
CA THR A 75 -18.35 11.01 3.38
C THR A 75 -19.40 10.43 2.43
N ILE A 76 -18.94 9.78 1.37
CA ILE A 76 -19.75 8.88 0.53
C ILE A 76 -19.36 7.46 0.92
N ARG A 77 -20.36 6.64 1.30
CA ARG A 77 -20.11 5.29 1.81
C ARG A 77 -21.03 4.28 1.14
N VAL A 78 -20.50 3.11 0.80
CA VAL A 78 -21.30 1.99 0.33
C VAL A 78 -22.19 1.45 1.46
N ALA A 79 -23.49 1.35 1.20
CA ALA A 79 -24.45 0.81 2.15
C ALA A 79 -24.26 -0.70 2.36
N VAL A 80 -24.55 -1.19 3.57
CA VAL A 80 -24.55 -2.62 3.86
C VAL A 80 -25.59 -3.33 2.95
N GLY A 81 -25.20 -4.47 2.37
CA GLY A 81 -26.06 -5.23 1.45
C GLY A 81 -26.12 -4.66 0.01
N SER A 82 -25.38 -3.59 -0.29
CA SER A 82 -25.29 -3.03 -1.64
C SER A 82 -24.49 -3.95 -2.58
N SER A 83 -24.84 -3.89 -3.87
CA SER A 83 -24.05 -4.50 -4.95
C SER A 83 -22.96 -3.57 -5.52
N ALA A 84 -22.93 -2.29 -5.13
CA ALA A 84 -21.96 -1.32 -5.64
C ALA A 84 -20.52 -1.74 -5.28
N SER A 85 -19.65 -1.84 -6.28
CA SER A 85 -18.20 -2.03 -6.13
C SER A 85 -17.43 -0.72 -6.30
N THR A 86 -18.02 0.25 -6.99
CA THR A 86 -17.48 1.56 -7.32
C THR A 86 -18.35 2.64 -6.70
N LEU A 87 -17.75 3.68 -6.13
CA LEU A 87 -18.49 4.79 -5.55
C LEU A 87 -18.69 5.91 -6.58
N ILE A 88 -17.63 6.25 -7.32
CA ILE A 88 -17.69 7.34 -8.32
C ILE A 88 -17.08 6.83 -9.63
N GLU A 89 -17.82 7.01 -10.72
CA GLU A 89 -17.37 6.67 -12.07
C GLU A 89 -17.45 7.89 -12.99
N GLY A 90 -16.38 8.11 -13.77
CA GLY A 90 -16.26 9.24 -14.67
C GLY A 90 -15.37 8.97 -15.88
N HIS A 91 -15.51 7.78 -16.48
CA HIS A 91 -14.78 7.43 -17.70
C HIS A 91 -15.16 8.36 -18.87
N SER A 92 -14.15 8.78 -19.62
CA SER A 92 -14.30 9.53 -20.89
C SER A 92 -14.94 10.93 -20.78
N PHE A 93 -15.07 11.49 -19.58
CA PHE A 93 -15.46 12.89 -19.39
C PHE A 93 -14.25 13.75 -19.03
N ASN A 94 -14.02 14.79 -19.85
CA ASN A 94 -12.87 15.68 -19.68
C ASN A 94 -13.05 16.61 -18.47
N ASN A 95 -11.93 16.94 -17.82
CA ASN A 95 -11.84 17.95 -16.77
C ASN A 95 -12.81 17.76 -15.60
N ILE A 96 -13.30 16.53 -15.35
CA ILE A 96 -14.08 16.26 -14.15
C ILE A 96 -13.20 16.38 -12.91
N LYS A 97 -13.83 16.67 -11.77
CA LYS A 97 -13.11 16.90 -10.53
C LYS A 97 -13.79 16.20 -9.36
N ILE A 98 -12.99 15.48 -8.60
CA ILE A 98 -13.38 14.85 -7.33
C ILE A 98 -12.51 15.48 -6.26
N LYS A 99 -13.12 16.29 -5.36
CA LYS A 99 -12.34 17.10 -4.45
C LYS A 99 -12.88 17.10 -3.02
N ASN A 100 -11.94 17.12 -2.07
CA ASN A 100 -12.25 17.42 -0.66
C ASN A 100 -13.40 16.58 -0.10
N ILE A 101 -13.43 15.28 -0.38
CA ILE A 101 -14.43 14.31 0.09
C ILE A 101 -13.76 13.08 0.66
N GLN A 102 -14.52 12.30 1.42
CA GLN A 102 -14.11 10.99 1.92
C GLN A 102 -14.93 9.91 1.20
N LEU A 103 -14.26 8.85 0.75
CA LEU A 103 -14.86 7.70 0.06
C LEU A 103 -14.55 6.45 0.88
N ASP A 104 -15.59 5.76 1.33
CA ASP A 104 -15.49 4.54 2.10
C ASP A 104 -16.24 3.40 1.38
N GLY A 105 -15.48 2.49 0.79
CA GLY A 105 -16.04 1.29 0.14
C GLY A 105 -16.74 0.35 1.13
N ASN A 106 -16.54 0.56 2.44
CA ASN A 106 -17.20 -0.21 3.49
C ASN A 106 -17.01 -1.73 3.35
N ARG A 107 -15.81 -2.15 2.95
CA ARG A 107 -15.50 -3.56 2.69
C ARG A 107 -15.93 -4.48 3.81
N ASN A 108 -15.70 -4.12 5.08
CA ASN A 108 -16.10 -4.93 6.24
C ASN A 108 -17.62 -5.05 6.42
N GLY A 109 -18.39 -4.03 6.02
CA GLY A 109 -19.86 -4.03 6.17
C GLY A 109 -20.60 -4.50 4.91
N ALA A 110 -20.11 -4.15 3.73
CA ALA A 110 -20.73 -4.50 2.45
C ALA A 110 -20.09 -5.75 1.78
N GLY A 111 -18.97 -6.24 2.31
CA GLY A 111 -18.26 -7.42 1.84
C GLY A 111 -17.30 -7.15 0.66
N PHE A 112 -16.42 -8.12 0.42
CA PHE A 112 -15.56 -8.17 -0.76
C PHE A 112 -16.40 -8.33 -2.04
N TYR A 113 -15.95 -7.74 -3.15
CA TYR A 113 -16.57 -7.83 -4.46
C TYR A 113 -15.59 -8.45 -5.48
N LYS A 114 -15.84 -9.70 -5.86
CA LYS A 114 -14.98 -10.48 -6.78
C LYS A 114 -14.88 -9.87 -8.19
N GLY A 115 -15.89 -9.15 -8.63
CA GLY A 115 -15.96 -8.58 -9.99
C GLY A 115 -15.04 -7.40 -10.24
N GLY A 116 -14.22 -7.02 -9.26
CA GLY A 116 -13.33 -5.88 -9.36
C GLY A 116 -13.99 -4.55 -8.96
N GLY A 117 -13.46 -3.45 -9.51
CA GLY A 117 -13.88 -2.08 -9.23
C GLY A 117 -13.01 -1.38 -8.20
N ALA A 118 -13.07 -0.07 -8.20
CA ALA A 118 -12.38 0.80 -7.27
C ALA A 118 -13.35 1.82 -6.67
N ASN A 119 -12.97 2.46 -5.55
CA ASN A 119 -13.80 3.55 -5.04
C ASN A 119 -13.95 4.67 -6.06
N ILE A 120 -12.92 4.94 -6.85
CA ILE A 120 -12.93 5.89 -7.97
C ILE A 120 -12.52 5.17 -9.24
N GLU A 121 -13.33 5.26 -10.28
CA GLU A 121 -13.07 4.77 -11.63
C GLU A 121 -13.13 5.95 -12.61
N ILE A 122 -11.97 6.44 -13.08
CA ILE A 122 -11.86 7.50 -14.08
C ILE A 122 -10.86 7.11 -15.16
N GLY A 123 -10.73 7.92 -16.20
CA GLY A 123 -9.83 7.65 -17.33
C GLY A 123 -10.60 7.49 -18.64
N GLY A 124 -10.54 6.29 -19.23
CA GLY A 124 -11.11 6.05 -20.56
C GLY A 124 -10.35 6.80 -21.64
N THR A 125 -11.00 7.75 -22.32
CA THR A 125 -10.39 8.66 -23.31
C THR A 125 -10.30 10.10 -22.83
N ALA A 126 -10.50 10.33 -21.53
CA ALA A 126 -10.62 11.68 -20.95
C ALA A 126 -9.29 12.42 -20.87
N THR A 127 -9.38 13.74 -20.81
CA THR A 127 -8.24 14.63 -20.56
C THR A 127 -8.50 15.51 -19.35
N GLY A 128 -7.45 15.71 -18.51
CA GLY A 128 -7.45 16.75 -17.47
C GLY A 128 -8.30 16.45 -16.25
N GLN A 129 -8.58 15.19 -15.94
CA GLN A 129 -9.34 14.80 -14.76
C GLN A 129 -8.54 15.06 -13.48
N VAL A 130 -9.21 15.44 -12.38
CA VAL A 130 -8.57 15.83 -11.12
C VAL A 130 -9.16 15.07 -9.94
N ILE A 131 -8.29 14.44 -9.14
CA ILE A 131 -8.61 13.90 -7.81
C ILE A 131 -7.73 14.64 -6.80
N GLN A 132 -8.32 15.41 -5.89
CA GLN A 132 -7.57 16.28 -4.99
C GLN A 132 -8.17 16.33 -3.59
N ASN A 133 -7.31 16.20 -2.56
CA ASN A 133 -7.72 16.24 -1.15
C ASN A 133 -8.81 15.21 -0.80
N VAL A 134 -8.78 14.06 -1.45
CA VAL A 134 -9.73 12.96 -1.22
C VAL A 134 -9.15 11.98 -0.21
N ASN A 135 -9.98 11.50 0.73
CA ASN A 135 -9.65 10.31 1.51
C ASN A 135 -10.37 9.11 0.91
N SER A 136 -9.65 8.14 0.35
CA SER A 136 -10.23 6.93 -0.24
C SER A 136 -9.76 5.69 0.51
N ARG A 137 -10.70 4.89 1.04
CA ARG A 137 -10.39 3.73 1.88
C ARG A 137 -11.37 2.57 1.72
N ASN A 138 -10.95 1.38 2.19
CA ASN A 138 -11.75 0.16 2.27
C ASN A 138 -12.45 -0.22 0.95
N PRO A 139 -11.77 -0.23 -0.22
CA PRO A 139 -12.41 -0.59 -1.48
C PRO A 139 -12.88 -2.03 -1.41
N ARG A 140 -14.02 -2.33 -2.04
CA ARG A 140 -14.55 -3.69 -2.11
C ARG A 140 -13.86 -4.54 -3.17
N GLY A 141 -13.32 -3.89 -4.20
CA GLY A 141 -12.62 -4.52 -5.33
C GLY A 141 -11.11 -4.29 -5.29
N TRP A 142 -10.55 -3.96 -6.45
CA TRP A 142 -9.10 -4.02 -6.74
C TRP A 142 -8.29 -2.81 -6.30
N SER A 143 -8.91 -1.64 -6.18
CA SER A 143 -8.16 -0.41 -5.92
C SER A 143 -8.94 0.62 -5.11
N CYS A 144 -8.22 1.47 -4.38
CA CYS A 144 -8.80 2.68 -3.83
C CYS A 144 -9.06 3.73 -4.93
N MET A 145 -8.19 3.81 -5.95
CA MET A 145 -8.32 4.71 -7.10
C MET A 145 -7.83 4.03 -8.38
N HIS A 146 -8.64 4.06 -9.42
CA HIS A 146 -8.39 3.47 -10.72
C HIS A 146 -8.47 4.56 -11.79
N ILE A 147 -7.31 4.93 -12.35
CA ILE A 147 -7.17 5.99 -13.35
C ILE A 147 -6.70 5.30 -14.63
N ILE A 148 -7.62 4.58 -15.23
CA ILE A 148 -7.34 3.63 -16.30
C ILE A 148 -8.13 3.98 -17.56
N GLY A 149 -7.42 4.00 -18.68
CA GLY A 149 -7.98 3.99 -20.01
C GLY A 149 -7.80 2.63 -20.66
N SER A 150 -7.61 2.64 -21.95
CA SER A 150 -7.07 1.50 -22.68
C SER A 150 -5.73 1.94 -23.26
N GLY A 151 -4.64 1.40 -22.74
CA GLY A 151 -3.30 1.70 -23.22
C GLY A 151 -3.02 1.33 -24.68
N ASN A 152 -3.98 0.67 -25.33
CA ASN A 152 -3.94 0.35 -26.75
C ASN A 152 -4.85 1.21 -27.60
N ASP A 153 -5.59 2.14 -26.99
CA ASP A 153 -6.48 3.04 -27.72
C ASP A 153 -5.72 4.10 -28.51
N ALA A 154 -6.29 4.51 -29.63
CA ALA A 154 -5.75 5.62 -30.42
C ALA A 154 -5.75 6.96 -29.66
N ASN A 155 -6.60 7.09 -28.65
CA ASN A 155 -6.74 8.27 -27.79
C ASN A 155 -6.81 7.86 -26.32
N PRO A 156 -5.68 7.51 -25.70
CA PRO A 156 -5.67 7.17 -24.28
C PRO A 156 -5.99 8.41 -23.41
N CYS A 157 -6.50 8.17 -22.21
CA CYS A 157 -6.67 9.25 -21.23
C CYS A 157 -5.33 9.90 -20.92
N LYS A 158 -5.34 11.20 -20.56
CA LYS A 158 -4.11 11.95 -20.33
C LYS A 158 -4.28 13.15 -19.43
N ASN A 159 -3.14 13.65 -18.94
CA ASN A 159 -3.06 14.86 -18.13
C ASN A 159 -3.94 14.81 -16.86
N ALA A 160 -4.14 13.63 -16.28
CA ALA A 160 -4.83 13.54 -15.00
C ALA A 160 -3.94 14.10 -13.87
N GLN A 161 -4.57 14.59 -12.79
CA GLN A 161 -3.88 15.13 -11.62
C GLN A 161 -4.42 14.46 -10.35
N ILE A 162 -3.57 13.74 -9.64
CA ILE A 162 -3.89 12.99 -8.41
C ILE A 162 -3.05 13.60 -7.29
N LEU A 163 -3.65 14.53 -6.53
CA LEU A 163 -2.89 15.46 -5.69
C LEU A 163 -3.37 15.48 -4.24
N ASN A 164 -2.42 15.42 -3.29
CA ASN A 164 -2.68 15.64 -1.86
C ASN A 164 -3.80 14.73 -1.30
N ASN A 165 -3.87 13.48 -1.73
CA ASN A 165 -4.89 12.54 -1.27
C ASN A 165 -4.36 11.69 -0.10
N ASP A 166 -5.29 11.28 0.78
CA ASP A 166 -5.07 10.28 1.83
C ASP A 166 -5.71 8.97 1.37
N ILE A 167 -4.92 7.93 1.13
CA ILE A 167 -5.38 6.69 0.50
C ILE A 167 -5.09 5.51 1.42
N GLY A 168 -6.09 4.66 1.60
CA GLY A 168 -6.00 3.44 2.39
C GLY A 168 -6.73 3.47 3.74
N PRO A 169 -6.85 2.28 4.38
CA PRO A 169 -6.33 0.99 3.92
C PRO A 169 -7.02 0.51 2.64
N CYS A 170 -6.26 -0.23 1.79
CA CYS A 170 -6.75 -0.81 0.54
C CYS A 170 -6.44 -2.31 0.53
N GLY A 171 -7.51 -3.11 0.50
CA GLY A 171 -7.41 -4.56 0.48
C GLY A 171 -7.09 -5.21 1.83
N GLU A 172 -6.92 -6.51 1.76
CA GLU A 172 -6.54 -7.39 2.86
C GLU A 172 -5.51 -8.40 2.37
N GLU A 173 -4.80 -9.01 3.29
CA GLU A 173 -3.82 -10.05 2.99
C GLU A 173 -4.52 -11.40 2.75
N GLY A 174 -4.00 -12.20 1.79
CA GLY A 174 -4.44 -13.57 1.57
C GLY A 174 -5.65 -13.72 0.64
N HIS A 175 -6.41 -14.80 0.87
CA HIS A 175 -7.52 -15.24 0.02
C HIS A 175 -8.79 -15.45 0.84
N ASN A 176 -9.94 -15.26 0.21
CA ASN A 176 -11.22 -15.68 0.80
C ASN A 176 -11.40 -17.20 0.71
N ALA A 177 -12.50 -17.69 1.26
CA ALA A 177 -12.84 -19.14 1.25
C ALA A 177 -12.98 -19.75 -0.15
N ASN A 178 -13.14 -18.92 -1.19
CA ASN A 178 -13.25 -19.35 -2.59
C ASN A 178 -11.89 -19.31 -3.33
N GLY A 179 -10.82 -18.90 -2.67
CA GLY A 179 -9.50 -18.74 -3.26
C GLY A 179 -9.31 -17.43 -4.03
N ASP A 180 -10.23 -16.46 -3.91
CA ASP A 180 -10.05 -15.14 -4.53
C ASP A 180 -9.10 -14.29 -3.68
N GLY A 181 -8.11 -13.67 -4.31
CA GLY A 181 -7.20 -12.73 -3.65
C GLY A 181 -7.93 -11.51 -3.09
N LEU A 182 -7.57 -11.11 -1.88
CA LEU A 182 -8.22 -10.01 -1.16
C LEU A 182 -7.46 -8.70 -1.28
N TRP A 183 -6.37 -8.67 -2.05
CA TRP A 183 -5.49 -7.51 -2.21
C TRP A 183 -6.17 -6.36 -2.95
N ALA A 184 -5.64 -5.16 -2.75
CA ALA A 184 -6.03 -4.00 -3.51
C ALA A 184 -4.91 -2.96 -3.56
N ASP A 185 -4.85 -2.24 -4.70
CA ASP A 185 -3.94 -1.13 -4.90
C ASP A 185 -4.40 0.14 -4.18
N GLY A 186 -3.45 1.02 -3.89
CA GLY A 186 -3.75 2.41 -3.58
C GLY A 186 -4.20 3.16 -4.83
N ILE A 187 -3.34 3.21 -5.84
CA ILE A 187 -3.59 3.86 -7.14
C ILE A 187 -3.16 2.90 -8.25
N SER A 188 -4.07 2.61 -9.18
CA SER A 188 -3.78 1.95 -10.45
C SER A 188 -3.84 2.98 -11.57
N LEU A 189 -2.75 3.12 -12.36
CA LEU A 189 -2.56 4.23 -13.28
C LEU A 189 -2.08 3.78 -14.66
N ASP A 190 -2.83 4.11 -15.73
CA ASP A 190 -2.35 3.97 -17.11
C ASP A 190 -2.47 5.26 -17.95
N CYS A 191 -3.25 6.27 -17.52
CA CYS A 191 -3.39 7.51 -18.27
C CYS A 191 -2.04 8.22 -18.46
N THR A 192 -1.76 8.65 -19.70
CA THR A 192 -0.48 9.31 -20.07
C THR A 192 -0.35 10.70 -19.46
N ASP A 193 0.88 11.21 -19.35
CA ASP A 193 1.16 12.57 -18.90
C ASP A 193 0.50 12.94 -17.56
N THR A 194 0.29 11.95 -16.69
CA THR A 194 -0.39 12.11 -15.41
C THR A 194 0.57 12.57 -14.31
N LEU A 195 0.09 13.45 -13.44
CA LEU A 195 0.80 13.88 -12.23
C LEU A 195 0.20 13.22 -10.99
N VAL A 196 0.97 12.35 -10.32
CA VAL A 196 0.64 11.74 -9.03
C VAL A 196 1.58 12.33 -7.98
N GLN A 197 1.07 13.23 -7.15
CA GLN A 197 1.96 14.03 -6.32
C GLN A 197 1.41 14.33 -4.94
N ASP A 198 2.32 14.35 -3.94
CA ASP A 198 2.02 14.71 -2.55
C ASP A 198 0.90 13.86 -1.92
N ASN A 199 0.69 12.63 -2.38
CA ASN A 199 -0.29 11.72 -1.80
C ASN A 199 0.34 10.93 -0.64
N THR A 200 -0.49 10.60 0.36
CA THR A 200 -0.15 9.67 1.42
C THR A 200 -0.94 8.38 1.24
N ILE A 201 -0.25 7.26 1.06
CA ILE A 201 -0.85 5.94 0.86
C ILE A 201 -0.45 5.05 2.01
N VAL A 202 -1.42 4.50 2.74
CA VAL A 202 -1.15 3.65 3.92
C VAL A 202 -1.93 2.35 3.83
N GLY A 203 -1.22 1.23 3.86
CA GLY A 203 -1.85 -0.09 3.97
C GLY A 203 -2.52 -0.57 2.68
N SER A 204 -1.93 -0.30 1.51
CA SER A 204 -2.24 -1.05 0.29
C SER A 204 -1.58 -2.43 0.37
N THR A 205 -2.32 -3.47 0.02
CA THR A 205 -1.87 -4.86 0.15
C THR A 205 -1.37 -5.46 -1.15
N ASP A 206 -1.76 -4.89 -2.30
CA ASP A 206 -1.18 -5.18 -3.61
C ASP A 206 -0.10 -4.14 -3.93
N GLY A 207 -0.38 -3.13 -4.71
CA GLY A 207 0.54 -2.03 -4.98
C GLY A 207 0.15 -0.73 -4.30
N GLY A 208 1.13 0.04 -3.80
CA GLY A 208 0.86 1.42 -3.38
C GLY A 208 0.45 2.28 -4.57
N ILE A 209 1.29 2.32 -5.59
CA ILE A 209 1.03 2.89 -6.91
C ILE A 209 1.47 1.87 -7.95
N VAL A 210 0.53 1.37 -8.74
CA VAL A 210 0.81 0.48 -9.87
C VAL A 210 0.69 1.28 -11.16
N ILE A 211 1.76 1.27 -11.95
CA ILE A 211 1.89 2.03 -13.19
C ILE A 211 1.83 1.05 -14.36
N PHE A 212 0.77 1.12 -15.13
CA PHE A 212 0.54 0.28 -16.30
C PHE A 212 1.05 0.99 -17.58
N GLY A 213 2.37 1.14 -17.71
CA GLY A 213 3.01 1.95 -18.74
C GLY A 213 2.93 3.44 -18.45
N SER A 214 1.81 4.07 -18.74
CA SER A 214 1.53 5.49 -18.45
C SER A 214 2.60 6.47 -18.94
N PRO A 215 2.98 6.48 -20.24
CA PRO A 215 4.04 7.32 -20.75
C PRO A 215 3.88 8.80 -20.38
N GLY A 216 5.00 9.48 -20.11
CA GLY A 216 5.02 10.90 -19.75
C GLY A 216 4.68 11.23 -18.29
N SER A 217 4.21 10.26 -17.53
CA SER A 217 3.70 10.49 -16.18
C SER A 217 4.80 10.75 -15.15
N THR A 218 4.45 11.52 -14.12
CA THR A 218 5.34 11.87 -13.02
C THR A 218 4.72 11.46 -11.68
N ILE A 219 5.42 10.59 -10.96
CA ILE A 219 5.08 10.11 -9.62
C ILE A 219 6.08 10.74 -8.65
N ASN A 220 5.66 11.78 -7.93
CA ASN A 220 6.59 12.65 -7.21
C ASN A 220 6.13 12.98 -5.79
N ARG A 221 7.04 12.94 -4.83
CA ARG A 221 6.83 13.33 -3.43
C ARG A 221 5.65 12.62 -2.74
N ASN A 222 5.30 11.42 -3.15
CA ASN A 222 4.31 10.62 -2.45
C ASN A 222 4.95 9.95 -1.22
N THR A 223 4.16 9.74 -0.17
CA THR A 223 4.54 8.96 1.00
C THR A 223 3.75 7.67 1.01
N ILE A 224 4.44 6.52 0.95
CA ILE A 224 3.81 5.21 0.84
C ILE A 224 4.28 4.35 2.01
N ILE A 225 3.33 3.89 2.82
CA ILE A 225 3.59 3.20 4.09
C ILE A 225 2.83 1.87 4.08
N SER A 226 3.52 0.74 4.33
CA SER A 226 2.81 -0.52 4.52
C SER A 226 2.01 -0.50 5.84
N SER A 227 0.98 -1.35 5.91
CA SER A 227 0.22 -1.53 7.15
C SER A 227 1.10 -2.09 8.27
N ASP A 228 0.75 -1.82 9.52
CA ASP A 228 1.29 -2.54 10.68
C ASP A 228 0.76 -3.98 10.75
N GLN A 229 -0.36 -4.29 10.10
CA GLN A 229 -1.07 -5.56 10.20
C GLN A 229 -0.95 -6.43 8.94
N HIS A 230 -0.92 -5.82 7.75
CA HIS A 230 -0.91 -6.50 6.47
C HIS A 230 0.40 -6.30 5.73
N LEU A 231 0.81 -7.32 5.00
CA LEU A 231 1.91 -7.28 4.05
C LEU A 231 1.48 -6.49 2.81
N GLY A 232 2.43 -5.88 2.10
CA GLY A 232 2.23 -5.25 0.80
C GLY A 232 3.19 -5.84 -0.24
N PHE A 233 2.70 -6.12 -1.46
CA PHE A 233 3.55 -6.65 -2.52
C PHE A 233 4.58 -5.63 -2.98
N GLY A 234 4.18 -4.38 -3.20
CA GLY A 234 5.12 -3.34 -3.58
C GLY A 234 4.59 -1.93 -3.33
N ALA A 235 5.49 -1.00 -3.05
CA ALA A 235 5.07 0.39 -2.85
C ALA A 235 4.86 1.12 -4.18
N ILE A 236 5.79 1.00 -5.15
CA ILE A 236 5.64 1.52 -6.51
C ILE A 236 6.02 0.43 -7.50
N ASN A 237 5.14 0.13 -8.46
CA ASN A 237 5.32 -0.99 -9.38
C ASN A 237 5.21 -0.56 -10.84
N MET A 238 6.26 -0.83 -11.62
CA MET A 238 6.37 -0.60 -13.06
C MET A 238 6.53 -1.97 -13.72
N VAL A 239 5.47 -2.78 -13.71
CA VAL A 239 5.58 -4.22 -13.99
C VAL A 239 4.68 -4.71 -15.13
N ASP A 240 3.78 -3.88 -15.63
CA ASP A 240 2.79 -4.22 -16.63
C ASP A 240 3.11 -3.70 -18.04
N GLY A 241 2.69 -4.45 -19.05
CA GLY A 241 3.04 -4.24 -20.46
C GLY A 241 2.06 -3.38 -21.28
N GLN A 242 1.17 -2.60 -20.68
CA GLN A 242 0.34 -1.64 -21.40
C GLN A 242 1.21 -0.73 -22.30
N TYR A 243 0.63 -0.10 -23.29
CA TYR A 243 1.37 0.70 -24.30
C TYR A 243 2.52 -0.07 -24.97
N GLN A 244 2.32 -1.38 -25.21
CA GLN A 244 3.36 -2.26 -25.75
C GLN A 244 4.66 -2.25 -24.91
N GLY A 245 4.51 -2.18 -23.60
CA GLY A 245 5.60 -2.13 -22.62
C GLY A 245 6.29 -0.78 -22.48
N SER A 246 5.72 0.30 -23.02
CA SER A 246 6.36 1.63 -23.00
C SER A 246 6.11 2.38 -21.71
N TYR A 247 7.19 2.75 -21.02
CA TYR A 247 7.27 3.68 -19.90
C TYR A 247 8.00 4.98 -20.31
N ALA A 248 7.88 5.36 -21.57
CA ALA A 248 8.62 6.51 -22.10
C ALA A 248 8.35 7.78 -21.30
N ASN A 249 9.43 8.40 -20.80
CA ASN A 249 9.42 9.61 -19.97
C ASN A 249 8.69 9.51 -18.62
N VAL A 250 8.42 8.32 -18.14
CA VAL A 250 7.93 8.11 -16.77
C VAL A 250 9.02 8.52 -15.77
N LYS A 251 8.61 9.27 -14.74
CA LYS A 251 9.49 9.73 -13.66
C LYS A 251 8.93 9.31 -12.31
N VAL A 252 9.74 8.59 -11.54
CA VAL A 252 9.44 8.21 -10.15
C VAL A 252 10.48 8.92 -9.26
N THR A 253 10.07 10.02 -8.63
CA THR A 253 11.03 10.93 -8.02
C THR A 253 10.65 11.38 -6.62
N ASN A 254 11.63 11.46 -5.72
CA ASN A 254 11.49 12.03 -4.37
C ASN A 254 10.36 11.41 -3.53
N ASN A 255 9.96 10.17 -3.81
CA ASN A 255 8.94 9.50 -3.01
C ASN A 255 9.58 8.94 -1.73
N LYS A 256 8.77 8.86 -0.67
CA LYS A 256 9.15 8.27 0.62
C LYS A 256 8.41 6.95 0.78
N ILE A 257 9.15 5.86 0.97
CA ILE A 257 8.61 4.51 1.15
C ILE A 257 9.01 4.02 2.52
N GLN A 258 8.04 3.54 3.30
CA GLN A 258 8.29 3.00 4.63
C GLN A 258 7.60 1.65 4.82
N GLY A 259 8.37 0.60 4.99
CA GLY A 259 7.87 -0.70 5.42
C GLY A 259 7.65 -0.70 6.94
N LYS A 260 6.41 -0.92 7.39
CA LYS A 260 6.08 -1.19 8.79
C LYS A 260 6.06 -2.69 9.05
N LYS A 261 4.99 -3.41 8.66
CA LYS A 261 5.03 -4.86 8.70
C LYS A 261 6.04 -5.36 7.66
N ILE A 262 5.75 -5.21 6.38
CA ILE A 262 6.72 -5.42 5.27
C ILE A 262 6.15 -4.88 3.95
N PHE A 263 7.01 -4.35 3.07
CA PHE A 263 6.86 -4.40 1.63
C PHE A 263 7.80 -5.45 1.05
N ASN A 264 7.31 -6.31 0.17
CA ASN A 264 8.22 -7.21 -0.56
C ASN A 264 9.11 -6.41 -1.53
N LEU A 265 8.54 -5.42 -2.20
CA LEU A 265 9.22 -4.50 -3.10
C LEU A 265 9.02 -3.04 -2.65
N GLY A 266 10.08 -2.26 -2.58
CA GLY A 266 9.97 -0.81 -2.46
C GLY A 266 9.59 -0.21 -3.82
N ILE A 267 10.44 -0.39 -4.84
CA ILE A 267 10.15 -0.04 -6.23
C ILE A 267 10.44 -1.27 -7.09
N GLY A 268 9.40 -1.85 -7.69
CA GLY A 268 9.49 -2.98 -8.61
C GLY A 268 9.52 -2.50 -10.06
N ILE A 269 10.50 -2.93 -10.86
CA ILE A 269 10.71 -2.45 -12.22
C ILE A 269 10.94 -3.63 -13.18
N GLY A 270 10.06 -3.76 -14.15
CA GLY A 270 10.17 -4.76 -15.20
C GLY A 270 9.21 -5.95 -15.05
N ALA A 271 8.80 -6.52 -16.17
CA ALA A 271 7.75 -7.55 -16.25
C ALA A 271 8.02 -8.79 -15.38
N ASN A 272 9.29 -9.15 -15.21
CA ASN A 272 9.66 -10.36 -14.47
C ASN A 272 9.86 -10.12 -12.96
N VAL A 273 9.56 -8.93 -12.46
CA VAL A 273 9.62 -8.67 -11.01
C VAL A 273 8.47 -9.36 -10.29
N TRP A 274 7.28 -9.38 -10.90
CA TRP A 274 6.05 -9.98 -10.36
C TRP A 274 5.66 -11.33 -10.97
N SER A 275 6.51 -11.93 -11.79
CA SER A 275 6.28 -13.20 -12.50
C SER A 275 5.23 -13.17 -13.63
N PHE A 276 4.93 -12.04 -14.20
CA PHE A 276 4.07 -11.96 -15.35
C PHE A 276 4.83 -12.41 -16.62
N ASN A 277 4.18 -13.25 -17.42
CA ASN A 277 4.57 -13.50 -18.80
C ASN A 277 3.99 -12.40 -19.70
N ASP A 278 4.46 -11.17 -19.54
CA ASP A 278 4.03 -10.11 -20.43
C ASP A 278 4.63 -10.36 -21.83
N PRO A 279 3.81 -10.29 -22.89
CA PRO A 279 4.31 -10.49 -24.25
C PRO A 279 5.24 -9.35 -24.70
N TYR A 280 5.25 -8.22 -23.98
CA TYR A 280 6.07 -7.06 -24.30
C TYR A 280 7.23 -6.91 -23.32
N ALA A 281 8.43 -6.73 -23.86
CA ALA A 281 9.56 -6.28 -23.05
C ALA A 281 9.34 -4.84 -22.61
N LEU A 282 9.37 -4.60 -21.30
CA LEU A 282 9.19 -3.24 -20.76
C LEU A 282 10.41 -2.37 -21.09
N LYS A 283 10.17 -1.10 -21.39
CA LYS A 283 11.21 -0.17 -21.88
C LYS A 283 10.91 1.28 -21.53
N GLY A 284 11.98 2.07 -21.39
CA GLY A 284 11.93 3.53 -21.16
C GLY A 284 11.90 4.36 -22.45
N PRO A 285 12.44 5.59 -22.35
CA PRO A 285 13.24 6.12 -21.24
C PRO A 285 12.42 6.36 -19.97
N ALA A 286 12.90 5.86 -18.83
CA ALA A 286 12.30 6.11 -17.52
C ALA A 286 13.37 6.55 -16.51
N THR A 287 12.98 7.39 -15.54
CA THR A 287 13.90 7.94 -14.53
C THR A 287 13.36 7.67 -13.12
N ILE A 288 14.18 7.02 -12.29
CA ILE A 288 13.89 6.72 -10.90
C ILE A 288 14.98 7.37 -10.05
N THR A 289 14.67 8.47 -9.35
CA THR A 289 15.70 9.25 -8.66
C THR A 289 15.21 9.91 -7.38
N GLY A 290 16.09 10.01 -6.38
CA GLY A 290 15.84 10.75 -5.14
C GLY A 290 14.80 10.12 -4.23
N ASN A 291 14.40 8.86 -4.45
CA ASN A 291 13.47 8.18 -3.57
C ASN A 291 14.17 7.68 -2.31
N THR A 292 13.50 7.80 -1.16
CA THR A 292 13.99 7.27 0.12
C THR A 292 13.14 6.09 0.56
N ILE A 293 13.80 5.00 0.94
CA ILE A 293 13.18 3.74 1.32
C ILE A 293 13.69 3.36 2.70
N SER A 294 12.78 3.02 3.61
CA SER A 294 13.11 2.76 5.01
C SER A 294 12.24 1.65 5.60
N GLY A 295 12.61 1.16 6.78
CA GLY A 295 11.86 0.14 7.50
C GLY A 295 11.93 -1.23 6.83
N HIS A 296 10.94 -2.09 7.06
CA HIS A 296 10.95 -3.47 6.59
C HIS A 296 10.57 -3.56 5.10
N VAL A 297 11.57 -3.55 4.23
CA VAL A 297 11.43 -3.73 2.78
C VAL A 297 12.38 -4.83 2.32
N ALA A 298 11.86 -5.91 1.73
CA ALA A 298 12.69 -7.04 1.33
C ALA A 298 13.62 -6.69 0.16
N PHE A 299 13.10 -6.06 -0.87
CA PHE A 299 13.84 -5.57 -2.03
C PHE A 299 13.55 -4.08 -2.24
N PRO A 300 14.36 -3.18 -1.68
CA PRO A 300 14.13 -1.73 -1.82
C PRO A 300 13.98 -1.26 -3.26
N ILE A 301 14.85 -1.68 -4.18
CA ILE A 301 14.62 -1.56 -5.63
C ILE A 301 15.02 -2.87 -6.30
N ALA A 302 14.08 -3.44 -7.05
CA ALA A 302 14.30 -4.66 -7.83
C ALA A 302 14.00 -4.43 -9.31
N LEU A 303 14.92 -4.88 -10.20
CA LEU A 303 14.83 -4.69 -11.64
C LEU A 303 15.01 -6.01 -12.38
N ASN A 304 13.99 -6.42 -13.16
CA ASN A 304 14.04 -7.62 -13.98
C ASN A 304 13.01 -7.57 -15.13
N GLY A 305 13.44 -7.88 -16.34
CA GLY A 305 12.55 -7.84 -17.52
C GLY A 305 12.40 -6.44 -18.10
N TRP A 306 13.50 -5.68 -18.18
CA TRP A 306 13.55 -4.35 -18.77
C TRP A 306 14.53 -4.28 -19.95
N ALA A 307 14.04 -3.91 -21.12
CA ALA A 307 14.82 -3.98 -22.35
C ALA A 307 15.86 -2.85 -22.49
N ASN A 308 15.46 -1.59 -22.26
CA ASN A 308 16.36 -0.44 -22.42
C ASN A 308 15.79 0.84 -21.80
N GLY A 309 16.64 1.89 -21.76
CA GLY A 309 16.21 3.25 -21.41
C GLY A 309 15.79 3.40 -19.96
N ILE A 310 16.57 2.89 -19.00
CA ILE A 310 16.36 3.10 -17.56
C ILE A 310 17.48 3.97 -16.98
N GLN A 311 17.12 4.91 -16.11
CA GLN A 311 18.07 5.68 -15.30
C GLN A 311 17.63 5.59 -13.84
N ILE A 312 18.46 5.00 -12.98
CA ILE A 312 18.22 4.87 -11.54
C ILE A 312 19.41 5.48 -10.80
N THR A 313 19.20 6.63 -10.13
CA THR A 313 20.29 7.38 -9.50
C THR A 313 19.83 8.10 -8.24
N GLY A 314 20.71 8.20 -7.23
CA GLY A 314 20.46 9.00 -6.04
C GLY A 314 19.28 8.53 -5.18
N ASN A 315 18.89 7.26 -5.26
CA ASN A 315 17.93 6.69 -4.34
C ASN A 315 18.67 6.22 -3.08
N ASP A 316 17.99 6.29 -1.95
CA ASP A 316 18.54 5.95 -0.64
C ASP A 316 17.69 4.88 0.06
N ALA A 317 18.33 3.81 0.50
CA ALA A 317 17.73 2.74 1.30
C ALA A 317 18.61 2.40 2.52
N SER A 318 19.41 3.36 3.00
CA SER A 318 20.30 3.17 4.16
C SER A 318 19.56 2.84 5.44
N ASP A 319 18.29 3.29 5.57
CA ASP A 319 17.42 3.03 6.71
C ASP A 319 16.59 1.73 6.60
N VAL A 320 16.92 0.87 5.63
CA VAL A 320 16.33 -0.48 5.55
C VAL A 320 17.19 -1.42 6.39
N PRO A 321 16.64 -2.00 7.48
CA PRO A 321 17.42 -2.83 8.38
C PRO A 321 17.90 -4.13 7.72
N SER A 322 19.05 -4.62 8.18
CA SER A 322 19.61 -5.89 7.79
C SER A 322 19.64 -6.82 9.03
N PRO A 323 19.31 -8.09 8.93
CA PRO A 323 18.87 -8.81 7.73
C PRO A 323 17.45 -8.44 7.32
N LYS A 324 17.16 -8.62 6.03
CA LYS A 324 15.83 -8.40 5.45
C LYS A 324 15.04 -9.70 5.49
N SER A 325 13.75 -9.59 5.76
CA SER A 325 12.82 -10.69 5.53
C SER A 325 12.02 -10.42 4.26
N SER A 326 11.60 -11.47 3.57
CA SER A 326 10.68 -11.35 2.45
C SER A 326 9.44 -12.18 2.69
N TRP A 327 8.37 -11.77 2.04
CA TRP A 327 7.15 -12.53 1.92
C TRP A 327 6.99 -12.93 0.46
N ALA A 328 6.82 -14.23 0.22
CA ALA A 328 6.53 -14.75 -1.10
C ALA A 328 5.14 -15.36 -1.10
N ASP A 329 4.26 -14.86 -1.96
CA ASP A 329 2.93 -15.43 -2.15
C ASP A 329 2.92 -16.40 -3.33
N ALA A 330 2.74 -17.69 -3.04
CA ALA A 330 2.70 -18.74 -4.04
C ALA A 330 1.57 -18.55 -5.07
N SER A 331 0.51 -17.82 -4.75
CA SER A 331 -0.61 -17.59 -5.66
C SER A 331 -0.27 -16.68 -6.84
N HIS A 332 0.73 -15.82 -6.68
CA HIS A 332 1.27 -14.96 -7.75
C HIS A 332 2.43 -15.62 -8.49
N CYS A 333 2.89 -16.80 -8.06
CA CYS A 333 4.08 -17.43 -8.58
C CYS A 333 3.71 -18.52 -9.58
N VAL A 334 4.06 -18.32 -10.84
CA VAL A 334 3.96 -19.34 -11.90
C VAL A 334 4.96 -20.48 -11.67
N GLN A 335 6.03 -20.21 -10.94
CA GLN A 335 7.09 -21.13 -10.58
C GLN A 335 7.09 -21.39 -9.06
N PRO A 336 7.66 -22.51 -8.57
CA PRO A 336 7.88 -22.69 -7.15
C PRO A 336 8.64 -21.52 -6.55
N ILE A 337 8.29 -21.14 -5.32
CA ILE A 337 9.01 -20.09 -4.59
C ILE A 337 10.49 -20.44 -4.53
N GLN A 338 11.33 -19.53 -4.97
CA GLN A 338 12.77 -19.71 -5.04
C GLN A 338 13.44 -19.04 -3.83
N GLN A 339 14.54 -19.64 -3.38
CA GLN A 339 15.41 -18.97 -2.41
C GLN A 339 16.14 -17.81 -3.06
N ALA A 340 16.13 -16.66 -2.42
CA ALA A 340 16.91 -15.53 -2.88
C ALA A 340 18.42 -15.86 -2.85
N PHE A 341 19.11 -15.18 -3.71
CA PHE A 341 20.57 -15.06 -3.64
C PHE A 341 21.00 -14.46 -2.29
N THR A 342 22.19 -14.83 -1.84
CA THR A 342 22.72 -14.49 -0.51
C THR A 342 23.08 -13.01 -0.31
N ALA A 343 23.00 -12.17 -1.33
CA ALA A 343 23.34 -10.76 -1.21
C ALA A 343 22.29 -10.00 -0.42
N ASN A 344 22.71 -9.38 0.65
CA ASN A 344 21.88 -8.45 1.43
C ASN A 344 21.93 -7.04 0.84
N ALA A 345 21.73 -6.95 -0.49
CA ALA A 345 21.80 -5.71 -1.21
C ALA A 345 20.46 -4.95 -1.16
N ASN A 346 20.52 -3.63 -1.05
CA ASN A 346 19.35 -2.77 -1.10
C ASN A 346 18.79 -2.66 -2.51
N PHE A 347 19.64 -2.63 -3.51
CA PHE A 347 19.27 -2.49 -4.91
C PHE A 347 19.78 -3.70 -5.68
N VAL A 348 18.88 -4.35 -6.40
CA VAL A 348 19.18 -5.60 -7.08
C VAL A 348 18.62 -5.60 -8.49
N TYR A 349 19.35 -6.20 -9.41
CA TYR A 349 18.83 -6.50 -10.74
C TYR A 349 19.25 -7.90 -11.18
N TRP A 350 18.44 -8.52 -12.05
CA TRP A 350 18.83 -9.77 -12.66
C TRP A 350 19.46 -9.51 -14.04
N GLY A 351 20.78 -9.72 -14.14
CA GLY A 351 21.58 -9.32 -15.28
C GLY A 351 21.04 -9.81 -16.64
N PRO A 352 20.67 -11.09 -16.81
CA PRO A 352 20.11 -11.58 -18.08
C PRO A 352 18.79 -10.93 -18.49
N GLY A 353 18.02 -10.39 -17.57
CA GLY A 353 16.74 -9.72 -17.81
C GLY A 353 16.82 -8.20 -18.01
N VAL A 354 18.04 -7.62 -18.01
CA VAL A 354 18.24 -6.17 -18.09
C VAL A 354 19.30 -5.83 -19.13
N ALA A 355 18.88 -5.30 -20.27
CA ALA A 355 19.79 -5.02 -21.38
C ALA A 355 20.65 -3.76 -21.19
N ASP A 356 20.23 -2.80 -20.35
CA ASP A 356 20.94 -1.54 -20.15
C ASP A 356 21.15 -1.25 -18.66
N SER A 357 22.18 -1.85 -18.08
CA SER A 357 22.57 -1.63 -16.67
C SER A 357 23.53 -0.47 -16.46
N LYS A 358 23.92 0.27 -17.49
CA LYS A 358 24.96 1.33 -17.41
C LYS A 358 24.52 2.54 -16.59
N ASN A 359 23.21 2.78 -16.53
CA ASN A 359 22.63 3.95 -15.88
C ASN A 359 22.02 3.63 -14.50
N LEU A 360 22.43 2.51 -13.92
CA LEU A 360 22.11 2.16 -12.53
C LEU A 360 23.12 2.81 -11.58
N GLN A 361 22.68 3.21 -10.41
CA GLN A 361 23.61 3.68 -9.37
C GLN A 361 24.57 2.56 -8.94
N SER A 362 25.74 2.95 -8.43
CA SER A 362 26.89 2.04 -8.28
C SER A 362 26.71 0.92 -7.26
N ASP A 363 25.75 1.02 -6.37
CA ASP A 363 25.45 0.05 -5.31
C ASP A 363 24.41 -1.02 -5.72
N PHE A 364 24.02 -1.07 -6.99
CA PHE A 364 23.20 -2.15 -7.51
C PHE A 364 23.99 -3.46 -7.56
N TYR A 365 23.41 -4.48 -6.95
CA TYR A 365 23.92 -5.86 -7.03
C TYR A 365 23.35 -6.59 -8.24
N SER A 366 24.24 -7.20 -9.04
CA SER A 366 23.83 -8.07 -10.15
C SER A 366 23.57 -9.48 -9.62
N ALA A 367 22.31 -9.84 -9.52
CA ALA A 367 21.91 -11.19 -9.16
C ALA A 367 22.28 -12.20 -10.27
N SER A 368 22.66 -13.41 -9.89
CA SER A 368 22.99 -14.52 -10.77
C SER A 368 22.24 -15.79 -10.33
N GLY A 369 22.12 -16.75 -11.24
CA GLY A 369 21.44 -18.03 -10.98
C GLY A 369 20.06 -18.10 -11.69
N ASN A 370 19.24 -19.06 -11.27
CA ASN A 370 17.94 -19.35 -11.90
C ASN A 370 16.78 -18.52 -11.32
N MET A 371 17.02 -17.30 -10.89
CA MET A 371 15.97 -16.45 -10.36
C MET A 371 15.12 -15.89 -11.52
N THR A 372 13.81 -16.13 -11.49
CA THR A 372 12.91 -15.66 -12.54
C THR A 372 12.16 -14.38 -12.16
N ASN A 373 11.83 -14.19 -10.87
CA ASN A 373 11.11 -13.00 -10.42
C ASN A 373 11.35 -12.71 -8.94
N PHE A 374 11.23 -11.43 -8.57
CA PHE A 374 11.56 -10.99 -7.20
C PHE A 374 10.40 -11.22 -6.22
N LEU A 375 9.16 -11.09 -6.65
CA LEU A 375 8.00 -11.32 -5.78
C LEU A 375 7.93 -12.77 -5.30
N CYS A 376 8.30 -13.71 -6.17
CA CYS A 376 8.32 -15.15 -5.90
C CYS A 376 9.63 -15.64 -5.29
N THR A 377 10.51 -14.74 -4.88
CA THR A 377 11.79 -15.06 -4.28
C THR A 377 11.73 -14.78 -2.79
N SER A 378 11.94 -15.80 -1.93
CA SER A 378 12.11 -15.58 -0.50
C SER A 378 13.55 -15.20 -0.20
N THR A 379 13.79 -14.07 0.46
CA THR A 379 15.10 -13.83 1.09
C THR A 379 15.29 -14.87 2.18
N PRO A 380 16.53 -15.32 2.44
CA PRO A 380 16.80 -16.15 3.61
C PRO A 380 16.27 -15.40 4.84
N LEU A 381 15.38 -16.05 5.58
CA LEU A 381 14.96 -15.53 6.86
C LEU A 381 16.20 -15.33 7.72
N ALA A 382 16.21 -14.28 8.50
CA ALA A 382 17.31 -14.04 9.43
C ALA A 382 17.44 -15.19 10.41
N ASP A 383 18.66 -15.51 10.81
CA ASP A 383 18.90 -16.44 11.92
C ASP A 383 18.53 -15.84 13.27
N SER A 384 18.41 -14.51 13.34
CA SER A 384 18.00 -13.79 14.55
C SER A 384 17.51 -12.39 14.22
N ILE A 385 16.62 -11.86 15.08
CA ILE A 385 16.19 -10.45 15.09
C ILE A 385 16.50 -9.89 16.46
N THR A 386 17.08 -8.68 16.50
CA THR A 386 17.42 -7.99 17.75
C THR A 386 16.67 -6.66 17.85
N TYR A 387 16.07 -6.41 19.00
CA TYR A 387 15.38 -5.17 19.34
C TYR A 387 16.09 -4.48 20.52
N LYS A 388 16.14 -3.17 20.47
CA LYS A 388 16.54 -2.30 21.59
C LYS A 388 15.33 -1.80 22.36
N GLY A 389 15.56 -1.10 23.46
CA GLY A 389 14.47 -0.59 24.29
C GLY A 389 13.39 0.16 23.50
N ASN A 390 12.14 -0.22 23.70
CA ASN A 390 10.92 0.27 23.06
C ASN A 390 10.75 -0.05 21.56
N GLU A 391 11.70 -0.73 20.91
CA GLU A 391 11.55 -1.16 19.51
C GLU A 391 10.59 -2.36 19.35
N LEU A 392 10.53 -3.24 20.35
CA LEU A 392 9.54 -4.32 20.40
C LEU A 392 8.34 -3.83 21.22
N ASN A 393 7.21 -3.61 20.55
CA ASN A 393 5.94 -3.25 21.16
C ASN A 393 4.80 -3.84 20.33
N VAL A 394 4.26 -4.97 20.80
CA VAL A 394 3.36 -5.84 20.07
C VAL A 394 2.03 -5.93 20.79
N VAL A 395 0.94 -5.86 20.04
CA VAL A 395 -0.42 -6.14 20.50
C VAL A 395 -0.70 -7.63 20.31
N SER A 396 -1.48 -8.26 21.19
CA SER A 396 -1.82 -9.68 21.04
C SER A 396 -2.54 -9.95 19.70
N ASP A 397 -2.29 -11.12 19.13
CA ASP A 397 -2.84 -11.58 17.84
C ASP A 397 -2.55 -10.66 16.63
N SER A 398 -1.57 -9.77 16.75
CA SER A 398 -1.14 -8.93 15.60
C SER A 398 -0.26 -9.67 14.59
N GLY A 399 -0.08 -10.96 14.74
CA GLY A 399 0.82 -11.80 13.97
C GLY A 399 2.18 -12.02 14.66
N PRO A 400 3.11 -12.74 14.02
CA PRO A 400 4.44 -12.97 14.56
C PRO A 400 5.23 -11.67 14.73
N PHE A 401 5.91 -11.50 15.84
CA PHE A 401 6.92 -10.44 16.00
C PHE A 401 8.34 -10.89 15.61
N ALA A 402 8.51 -12.19 15.32
CA ALA A 402 9.67 -12.72 14.63
C ALA A 402 9.27 -13.98 13.84
N ASP A 403 9.77 -14.06 12.60
CA ASP A 403 9.68 -15.23 11.72
C ASP A 403 11.09 -15.53 11.19
N LEU A 404 11.66 -16.67 11.62
CA LEU A 404 13.06 -17.01 11.46
C LEU A 404 13.17 -18.48 11.06
N HIS A 405 13.52 -18.81 9.82
CA HIS A 405 13.83 -20.19 9.37
C HIS A 405 12.96 -21.29 10.03
N GLY A 406 11.62 -21.09 10.02
CA GLY A 406 10.67 -22.03 10.62
C GLY A 406 10.55 -21.92 12.15
N VAL A 407 11.12 -20.89 12.75
CA VAL A 407 10.88 -20.47 14.12
C VAL A 407 10.06 -19.19 14.13
N ILE A 408 8.89 -19.25 14.75
CA ILE A 408 7.96 -18.13 14.84
C ILE A 408 7.83 -17.72 16.31
N ALA A 409 8.02 -16.44 16.63
CA ALA A 409 7.69 -15.89 17.93
C ALA A 409 6.44 -15.01 17.80
N GLN A 410 5.44 -15.28 18.63
CA GLN A 410 4.15 -14.60 18.59
C GLN A 410 3.63 -14.29 20.00
N TYR A 411 2.82 -13.23 20.09
CA TYR A 411 2.10 -12.87 21.29
C TYR A 411 0.62 -13.16 21.10
N GLN A 412 0.11 -14.15 21.81
CA GLN A 412 -1.21 -14.73 21.59
C GLN A 412 -2.32 -13.97 22.33
N GLY A 413 -3.58 -14.15 21.89
CA GLY A 413 -4.76 -13.53 22.46
C GLY A 413 -5.09 -13.93 23.89
N ASP A 414 -4.41 -14.94 24.45
CA ASP A 414 -4.44 -15.32 25.85
C ASP A 414 -3.35 -14.65 26.70
N SER A 415 -2.61 -13.70 26.15
CA SER A 415 -1.46 -13.03 26.78
C SER A 415 -0.20 -13.91 26.95
N ASN A 416 -0.13 -15.03 26.24
CA ASN A 416 1.06 -15.89 26.28
C ASN A 416 2.05 -15.50 25.15
N VAL A 417 3.31 -15.39 25.50
CA VAL A 417 4.40 -15.28 24.51
C VAL A 417 4.83 -16.69 24.16
N VAL A 418 4.73 -17.06 22.89
CA VAL A 418 5.02 -18.42 22.42
C VAL A 418 6.05 -18.40 21.30
N VAL A 419 7.01 -19.31 21.37
CA VAL A 419 7.92 -19.62 20.27
C VAL A 419 7.56 -20.97 19.70
N LEU A 420 7.30 -21.01 18.40
CA LEU A 420 6.99 -22.22 17.64
C LEU A 420 8.19 -22.58 16.75
N GLN A 421 8.50 -23.86 16.66
CA GLN A 421 9.42 -24.40 15.65
C GLN A 421 8.68 -25.43 14.80
N ALA A 422 8.67 -25.23 13.50
CA ALA A 422 7.91 -26.05 12.55
C ALA A 422 6.44 -26.24 13.00
N GLY A 423 5.80 -25.16 13.49
CA GLY A 423 4.43 -25.14 13.97
C GLY A 423 4.20 -25.76 15.34
N LYS A 424 5.23 -26.27 16.03
CA LYS A 424 5.10 -26.85 17.37
C LYS A 424 5.68 -25.89 18.42
N PRO A 425 5.02 -25.71 19.58
CA PRO A 425 5.56 -24.87 20.64
C PRO A 425 6.85 -25.49 21.21
N VAL A 426 7.91 -24.68 21.25
CA VAL A 426 9.21 -25.04 21.82
C VAL A 426 9.53 -24.25 23.07
N TRP A 427 8.84 -23.13 23.27
CA TRP A 427 8.88 -22.34 24.49
C TRP A 427 7.62 -21.48 24.61
N ALA A 428 7.23 -21.20 25.84
CA ALA A 428 6.18 -20.24 26.17
C ALA A 428 6.47 -19.54 27.47
N SER A 429 5.99 -18.30 27.65
CA SER A 429 6.08 -17.57 28.91
C SER A 429 5.29 -18.23 30.05
N GLY A 430 4.35 -19.11 29.69
CA GLY A 430 3.50 -19.83 30.64
C GLY A 430 2.44 -18.97 31.36
N HIS A 431 2.38 -17.69 31.02
CA HIS A 431 1.37 -16.79 31.58
C HIS A 431 0.19 -16.66 30.62
N THR A 432 -0.98 -17.08 31.07
CA THR A 432 -2.22 -17.03 30.28
C THR A 432 -3.33 -16.37 31.07
N LEU A 433 -4.11 -15.53 30.39
CA LEU A 433 -5.36 -14.97 30.93
C LEU A 433 -6.51 -15.96 30.63
N SER A 434 -7.19 -16.44 31.66
CA SER A 434 -8.25 -17.45 31.55
C SER A 434 -9.43 -17.02 30.63
N GLN A 435 -9.63 -15.71 30.48
CA GLN A 435 -10.68 -15.14 29.61
C GLN A 435 -10.10 -14.54 28.34
N GLY A 436 -8.79 -14.71 28.09
CA GLY A 436 -8.08 -14.05 27.00
C GLY A 436 -8.06 -12.53 27.15
N CYS A 437 -7.53 -11.86 26.14
CA CYS A 437 -7.43 -10.39 26.11
C CYS A 437 -8.79 -9.72 25.85
N GLY A 438 -9.76 -10.45 25.31
CA GLY A 438 -11.09 -9.94 24.94
C GLY A 438 -11.04 -8.86 23.84
N ASN A 439 -10.21 -7.85 24.05
CA ASN A 439 -9.83 -6.86 23.04
C ASN A 439 -8.29 -6.91 22.91
N PRO A 440 -7.73 -7.22 21.74
CA PRO A 440 -6.28 -7.32 21.53
C PRO A 440 -5.50 -6.10 22.00
N SER A 441 -6.04 -4.89 21.84
CA SER A 441 -5.37 -3.66 22.26
C SER A 441 -5.09 -3.55 23.76
N LYS A 442 -5.77 -4.34 24.59
CA LYS A 442 -5.53 -4.41 26.04
C LYS A 442 -4.31 -5.24 26.42
N CYS A 443 -3.87 -6.13 25.54
CA CYS A 443 -2.70 -6.96 25.77
C CYS A 443 -1.51 -6.47 24.95
N ARG A 444 -0.41 -6.16 25.61
CA ARG A 444 0.81 -5.69 24.98
C ARG A 444 2.04 -6.43 25.47
N LEU A 445 2.92 -6.79 24.56
CA LEU A 445 4.28 -7.24 24.83
C LEU A 445 5.24 -6.10 24.51
N ILE A 446 6.04 -5.67 25.47
CA ILE A 446 6.97 -4.55 25.30
C ILE A 446 8.35 -4.96 25.82
N PHE A 447 9.39 -4.73 25.01
CA PHE A 447 10.76 -4.66 25.53
C PHE A 447 11.02 -3.20 25.90
N GLN A 448 10.97 -2.91 27.18
CA GLN A 448 10.97 -1.55 27.71
C GLN A 448 12.34 -0.86 27.58
N GLY A 449 12.36 0.47 27.68
CA GLY A 449 13.58 1.27 27.67
C GLY A 449 14.55 0.96 28.83
N ASP A 450 14.05 0.36 29.94
CA ASP A 450 14.86 -0.11 31.05
C ASP A 450 15.47 -1.51 30.81
N GLY A 451 15.17 -2.13 29.65
CA GLY A 451 15.67 -3.45 29.27
C GLY A 451 14.89 -4.64 29.84
N ASN A 452 13.66 -4.44 30.32
CA ASN A 452 12.77 -5.51 30.74
C ASN A 452 11.80 -5.91 29.62
N LEU A 453 11.63 -7.20 29.38
CA LEU A 453 10.59 -7.73 28.50
C LEU A 453 9.35 -8.04 29.34
N VAL A 454 8.22 -7.38 29.05
CA VAL A 454 7.03 -7.40 29.89
C VAL A 454 5.77 -7.58 29.07
N THR A 455 4.87 -8.46 29.52
CA THR A 455 3.50 -8.49 29.03
C THR A 455 2.58 -7.68 29.92
N TYR A 456 1.64 -6.98 29.30
CA TYR A 456 0.66 -6.13 29.98
C TYR A 456 -0.76 -6.56 29.63
N TYR A 457 -1.69 -6.42 30.58
CA TYR A 457 -3.12 -6.45 30.35
C TYR A 457 -3.75 -5.20 30.98
N ASP A 458 -4.43 -4.41 30.16
CA ASP A 458 -5.11 -3.16 30.56
C ASP A 458 -4.17 -2.24 31.37
N GLY A 459 -2.91 -2.11 30.93
CA GLY A 459 -1.87 -1.32 31.56
C GLY A 459 -1.22 -1.94 32.80
N GLN A 460 -1.66 -3.12 33.26
CA GLN A 460 -1.07 -3.82 34.40
C GLN A 460 -0.10 -4.91 33.94
N PRO A 461 1.14 -4.98 34.48
CA PRO A 461 2.10 -6.00 34.12
C PRO A 461 1.60 -7.38 34.58
N GLN A 462 1.75 -8.37 33.72
CA GLN A 462 1.30 -9.73 33.94
C GLN A 462 2.46 -10.70 34.07
N TRP A 463 3.46 -10.58 33.21
CA TRP A 463 4.68 -11.37 33.22
C TRP A 463 5.87 -10.49 32.83
N SER A 464 7.07 -10.84 33.31
CA SER A 464 8.28 -10.17 32.86
C SER A 464 9.52 -11.08 32.93
N SER A 465 10.52 -10.75 32.12
CA SER A 465 11.85 -11.39 32.17
C SER A 465 12.66 -11.03 33.41
N GLY A 466 12.27 -10.03 34.20
CA GLY A 466 12.98 -9.56 35.41
C GLY A 466 14.34 -8.92 35.12
N THR A 467 14.52 -8.34 33.91
CA THR A 467 15.80 -7.76 33.46
C THR A 467 15.85 -6.23 33.54
N GLY A 468 14.85 -5.60 34.16
CA GLY A 468 14.78 -4.15 34.30
C GLY A 468 16.03 -3.53 34.93
N GLY A 469 16.50 -2.41 34.37
CA GLY A 469 17.72 -1.71 34.75
C GLY A 469 19.03 -2.40 34.33
N ARG A 470 18.96 -3.57 33.67
CA ARG A 470 20.15 -4.35 33.29
C ARG A 470 20.16 -4.74 31.81
N GLY A 471 18.99 -4.98 31.21
CA GLY A 471 18.87 -5.36 29.81
C GLY A 471 19.17 -4.19 28.87
N SER A 472 19.75 -4.49 27.73
CA SER A 472 20.06 -3.53 26.66
C SER A 472 19.41 -3.92 25.34
N THR A 473 19.40 -5.23 25.04
CA THR A 473 18.80 -5.78 23.81
C THR A 473 18.06 -7.07 24.10
N VAL A 474 16.98 -7.31 23.37
CA VAL A 474 16.34 -8.62 23.27
C VAL A 474 16.54 -9.18 21.86
N THR A 475 17.03 -10.41 21.77
CA THR A 475 17.28 -11.10 20.49
C THR A 475 16.44 -12.36 20.42
N ILE A 476 15.67 -12.50 19.35
CA ILE A 476 14.96 -13.72 18.99
C ILE A 476 15.88 -14.50 18.05
N ILE A 477 16.03 -15.81 18.24
CA ILE A 477 17.00 -16.66 17.53
C ILE A 477 16.29 -17.90 16.99
N ASN A 478 16.70 -18.38 15.81
CA ASN A 478 16.10 -19.57 15.15
C ASN A 478 16.49 -20.91 15.77
N LYS A 479 17.16 -20.91 16.89
CA LYS A 479 17.57 -22.09 17.69
C LYS A 479 17.55 -21.78 19.18
N ALA A 480 17.56 -22.80 19.99
CA ALA A 480 17.68 -22.63 21.45
C ALA A 480 19.01 -21.94 21.85
N PRO A 481 18.99 -21.05 22.84
CA PRO A 481 17.80 -20.49 23.49
C PRO A 481 17.10 -19.49 22.56
N TRP A 482 15.81 -19.65 22.41
CA TRP A 482 14.98 -18.95 21.39
C TRP A 482 14.89 -17.43 21.56
N ILE A 483 14.94 -16.97 22.83
CA ILE A 483 14.95 -15.54 23.17
C ILE A 483 16.05 -15.32 24.18
N GLN A 484 16.86 -14.29 23.94
CA GLN A 484 17.94 -13.86 24.85
C GLN A 484 17.84 -12.37 25.13
N ILE A 485 18.06 -11.97 26.37
CA ILE A 485 18.27 -10.58 26.74
C ILE A 485 19.73 -10.40 27.18
N ARG A 486 20.37 -9.39 26.59
CA ARG A 486 21.78 -9.05 26.84
C ARG A 486 21.90 -7.69 27.51
N ASP A 487 22.92 -7.55 28.33
CA ASP A 487 23.33 -6.29 28.92
C ASP A 487 24.07 -5.38 27.89
N ALA A 488 24.43 -4.18 28.32
CA ALA A 488 25.19 -3.23 27.48
C ALA A 488 26.59 -3.74 27.09
N SER A 489 27.13 -4.72 27.83
CA SER A 489 28.42 -5.37 27.54
C SER A 489 28.29 -6.58 26.62
N GLY A 490 27.05 -6.94 26.23
CA GLY A 490 26.75 -8.08 25.35
C GLY A 490 26.60 -9.43 26.08
N ASN A 491 26.68 -9.46 27.40
CA ASN A 491 26.49 -10.70 28.16
C ASN A 491 25.01 -11.10 28.21
N VAL A 492 24.71 -12.40 28.08
CA VAL A 492 23.35 -12.92 28.22
C VAL A 492 22.96 -12.93 29.70
N ILE A 493 22.02 -12.08 30.08
CA ILE A 493 21.52 -11.97 31.46
C ILE A 493 20.23 -12.75 31.71
N TRP A 494 19.50 -13.06 30.64
CA TRP A 494 18.29 -13.88 30.64
C TRP A 494 18.12 -14.59 29.30
N ASP A 495 17.59 -15.80 29.30
CA ASP A 495 17.21 -16.55 28.12
C ASP A 495 16.11 -17.57 28.43
N THR A 496 15.49 -18.11 27.38
CA THR A 496 14.36 -19.05 27.46
C THR A 496 14.73 -20.43 28.08
N THR A 497 15.98 -20.73 28.27
CA THR A 497 16.42 -21.97 28.98
C THR A 497 16.49 -21.77 30.49
N LYS A 498 16.48 -20.53 30.97
CA LYS A 498 16.59 -20.16 32.39
C LYS A 498 15.26 -19.65 32.96
N SER A 499 14.22 -19.55 32.12
CA SER A 499 12.90 -19.14 32.60
C SER A 499 12.22 -20.31 33.31
N THR A 500 11.99 -20.15 34.57
CA THR A 500 11.06 -20.98 35.36
C THR A 500 9.67 -20.37 35.34
#